data_00203f32afed7c40de13563c224c30db
#
_entry.id   00203f32afed7c40de13563c224c30db
#
_cell.length_a   1.000
_cell.length_b   1.000
_cell.length_c   1.000
_cell.angle_alpha   90.00
_cell.angle_beta   90.00
_cell.angle_gamma   90.00
#
_symmetry.space_group_name_H-M   'P 1'
#
loop_
_entity.id
_entity.type
_entity.pdbx_description
1 polymer ?
#
loop_
_entity_poly.entity_id
_entity_poly.type
_entity_poly.pdbx_seq_one_letter_code
_entity_poly.pdbx_strand_id
1 'polypeptide(L)'
;MASSSRSSQEYDIPSSSGKVQIVILASEWGSSKGGVSTINRELAIQFAKLPDFEVTFFLPKCSPENKAETLSQFGISIVEAERRPGFEDLEWLSFPPDEMQIDVILGHGVKLGRQAQIIRNSHRCKWVQVIHTDPEELGMFKCYENPISKGAKKHHVEVELCQMADLVVGVGPKLTEAYRRYLSWCKENQDVFEFTPGVFDDFASVQHVSQKRKRCTVLLFGRGDDEDFLLKGFDIAAKSVAALNDTILLFVGAPIEKEDGIAKRFLDFGIPEKRLKVRSFVDSRETLKRLFCEVDLVLMPSRTEGFGLTGLEALSAGLPVVVSKNSGFGEALHSVPFGHFFVIDSEDPNVWTGAIKGIWNRDRQMQLDEARILRDIYGERYNLSAQCKDLCKKMAYRLVNREGTLIF
;
A
#
# COMPACT_ATOMS: atom_id res chain seq x y z
N MET A 1 -40.83 -9.08 1.22
CA MET A 1 -40.48 -8.33 2.45
C MET A 1 -40.08 -9.33 3.53
N ALA A 2 -38.83 -9.48 3.77
CA ALA A 2 -38.30 -10.13 4.98
C ALA A 2 -36.91 -9.53 5.19
N SER A 3 -36.85 -8.58 6.13
CA SER A 3 -35.61 -7.96 6.61
C SER A 3 -34.86 -8.96 7.47
N SER A 4 -33.77 -9.51 6.93
CA SER A 4 -32.80 -10.30 7.69
C SER A 4 -31.88 -9.34 8.45
N SER A 5 -32.20 -9.08 9.70
CA SER A 5 -31.31 -8.44 10.67
C SER A 5 -30.15 -9.40 10.96
N ARG A 6 -28.96 -9.11 10.41
CA ARG A 6 -27.73 -9.73 10.88
C ARG A 6 -27.43 -9.20 12.29
N SER A 7 -27.66 -10.04 13.28
CA SER A 7 -27.19 -9.80 14.65
C SER A 7 -25.65 -9.79 14.63
N SER A 8 -25.07 -8.65 14.95
CA SER A 8 -23.66 -8.53 15.31
C SER A 8 -23.46 -9.32 16.60
N GLN A 9 -22.88 -10.52 16.51
CA GLN A 9 -22.35 -11.19 17.68
C GLN A 9 -21.19 -10.35 18.23
N GLU A 10 -21.40 -9.73 19.38
CA GLU A 10 -20.33 -9.18 20.20
C GLU A 10 -19.50 -10.36 20.70
N TYR A 11 -18.29 -10.49 20.20
CA TYR A 11 -17.33 -11.45 20.70
C TYR A 11 -16.58 -10.79 21.86
N ASP A 12 -16.91 -11.20 23.08
CA ASP A 12 -16.11 -10.86 24.28
C ASP A 12 -14.72 -11.48 24.13
N ILE A 13 -13.70 -10.64 24.17
CA ILE A 13 -12.30 -11.09 24.26
C ILE A 13 -12.14 -11.69 25.65
N PRO A 14 -11.64 -12.94 25.79
CA PRO A 14 -11.45 -13.53 27.11
C PRO A 14 -10.53 -12.65 27.94
N SER A 15 -10.93 -12.30 29.15
CA SER A 15 -10.13 -11.60 30.13
C SER A 15 -9.01 -12.51 30.67
N SER A 16 -8.06 -12.89 29.85
CA SER A 16 -6.74 -13.26 30.33
C SER A 16 -6.02 -11.98 30.73
N SER A 17 -5.33 -11.98 31.86
CA SER A 17 -4.78 -10.81 32.57
C SER A 17 -3.65 -10.06 31.83
N GLY A 18 -3.59 -10.07 30.50
CA GLY A 18 -2.58 -9.43 29.69
C GLY A 18 -3.09 -8.99 28.31
N LYS A 19 -2.44 -7.97 27.73
CA LYS A 19 -2.70 -7.52 26.36
C LYS A 19 -2.16 -8.54 25.35
N VAL A 20 -2.83 -8.66 24.19
CA VAL A 20 -2.34 -9.47 23.07
C VAL A 20 -1.10 -8.83 22.45
N GLN A 21 0.00 -9.58 22.38
CA GLN A 21 1.29 -9.14 21.88
C GLN A 21 1.36 -9.32 20.37
N ILE A 22 1.28 -8.22 19.61
CA ILE A 22 1.41 -8.21 18.15
C ILE A 22 2.82 -7.78 17.77
N VAL A 23 3.54 -8.63 17.05
CA VAL A 23 4.84 -8.30 16.49
C VAL A 23 4.70 -8.13 14.97
N ILE A 24 5.12 -6.97 14.46
CA ILE A 24 5.12 -6.64 13.03
C ILE A 24 6.54 -6.67 12.50
N LEU A 25 6.79 -7.57 11.55
CA LEU A 25 8.08 -7.62 10.85
C LEU A 25 8.16 -6.49 9.82
N ALA A 26 9.24 -5.73 9.85
CA ALA A 26 9.43 -4.60 8.96
C ALA A 26 10.87 -4.41 8.53
N SER A 27 11.08 -3.76 7.39
CA SER A 27 12.41 -3.37 6.92
C SER A 27 12.86 -2.01 7.46
N GLU A 28 11.90 -1.19 7.92
CA GLU A 28 12.09 0.15 8.49
C GLU A 28 10.83 0.60 9.23
N TRP A 29 10.94 1.61 10.09
CA TRP A 29 9.78 2.28 10.70
C TRP A 29 9.16 3.34 9.78
N GLY A 30 9.95 4.02 8.98
CA GLY A 30 9.50 5.06 8.07
C GLY A 30 8.65 4.55 6.90
N SER A 31 8.52 5.36 5.87
CA SER A 31 7.86 5.00 4.61
C SER A 31 8.77 5.23 3.39
N SER A 32 10.09 5.28 3.61
CA SER A 32 11.08 5.55 2.56
C SER A 32 11.27 4.39 1.58
N LYS A 33 11.04 3.15 2.02
CA LYS A 33 11.20 1.94 1.18
C LYS A 33 9.96 1.55 0.41
N GLY A 34 8.90 2.37 0.45
CA GLY A 34 7.70 2.21 -0.37
C GLY A 34 6.48 1.67 0.35
N GLY A 35 5.47 1.22 -0.41
CA GLY A 35 4.12 0.94 0.07
C GLY A 35 3.99 -0.08 1.20
N VAL A 36 4.86 -1.09 1.26
CA VAL A 36 4.86 -2.07 2.37
C VAL A 36 5.15 -1.38 3.70
N SER A 37 6.18 -0.51 3.74
CA SER A 37 6.55 0.25 4.95
C SER A 37 5.41 1.19 5.38
N THR A 38 4.75 1.84 4.42
CA THR A 38 3.58 2.70 4.68
C THR A 38 2.45 1.91 5.33
N ILE A 39 2.06 0.76 4.77
CA ILE A 39 0.99 -0.08 5.32
C ILE A 39 1.36 -0.60 6.71
N ASN A 40 2.60 -1.05 6.90
CA ASN A 40 3.09 -1.52 8.21
C ASN A 40 2.91 -0.45 9.29
N ARG A 41 3.38 0.76 8.99
CA ARG A 41 3.30 1.88 9.91
C ARG A 41 1.85 2.22 10.26
N GLU A 42 0.97 2.30 9.26
CA GLU A 42 -0.45 2.61 9.47
C GLU A 42 -1.16 1.52 10.29
N LEU A 43 -0.92 0.24 10.00
CA LEU A 43 -1.46 -0.87 10.79
C LEU A 43 -1.00 -0.78 12.25
N ALA A 44 0.30 -0.57 12.48
CA ALA A 44 0.86 -0.47 13.82
C ALA A 44 0.21 0.67 14.63
N ILE A 45 0.09 1.86 14.02
CA ILE A 45 -0.53 3.03 14.67
C ILE A 45 -2.00 2.75 15.03
N GLN A 46 -2.75 2.08 14.15
CA GLN A 46 -4.15 1.78 14.45
C GLN A 46 -4.31 0.67 15.49
N PHE A 47 -3.47 -0.36 15.46
CA PHE A 47 -3.50 -1.43 16.46
C PHE A 47 -3.12 -0.91 17.86
N ALA A 48 -2.12 -0.05 17.96
CA ALA A 48 -1.69 0.55 19.21
C ALA A 48 -2.75 1.44 19.88
N LYS A 49 -3.76 1.93 19.14
CA LYS A 49 -4.92 2.66 19.69
C LYS A 49 -5.91 1.74 20.41
N LEU A 50 -5.83 0.43 20.21
CA LEU A 50 -6.75 -0.54 20.79
C LEU A 50 -6.22 -0.99 22.17
N PRO A 51 -7.02 -0.88 23.26
CA PRO A 51 -6.53 -1.08 24.62
C PRO A 51 -6.07 -2.51 24.92
N ASP A 52 -6.61 -3.50 24.21
CA ASP A 52 -6.37 -4.92 24.43
C ASP A 52 -5.12 -5.45 23.71
N PHE A 53 -4.41 -4.57 23.01
CA PHE A 53 -3.26 -4.95 22.17
C PHE A 53 -2.02 -4.16 22.56
N GLU A 54 -0.88 -4.80 22.42
CA GLU A 54 0.44 -4.20 22.52
C GLU A 54 1.21 -4.48 21.24
N VAL A 55 1.84 -3.46 20.66
CA VAL A 55 2.44 -3.53 19.33
C VAL A 55 3.94 -3.36 19.43
N THR A 56 4.67 -4.33 18.93
CA THR A 56 6.12 -4.28 18.74
C THR A 56 6.46 -4.30 17.25
N PHE A 57 7.27 -3.33 16.83
CA PHE A 57 7.87 -3.30 15.51
C PHE A 57 9.24 -3.97 15.57
N PHE A 58 9.42 -5.08 14.86
CA PHE A 58 10.68 -5.80 14.82
C PHE A 58 11.35 -5.60 13.47
N LEU A 59 12.54 -4.98 13.47
CA LEU A 59 13.21 -4.52 12.27
C LEU A 59 14.75 -4.59 12.42
N PRO A 60 15.54 -4.56 11.32
CA PRO A 60 16.98 -4.74 11.38
C PRO A 60 17.72 -3.60 12.11
N LYS A 61 17.31 -2.34 11.86
CA LYS A 61 17.98 -1.15 12.42
C LYS A 61 17.00 0.02 12.55
N CYS A 62 17.12 0.78 13.64
CA CYS A 62 16.39 2.02 13.89
C CYS A 62 17.25 3.01 14.65
N SER A 63 17.09 4.30 14.40
CA SER A 63 17.79 5.30 15.20
C SER A 63 17.18 5.41 16.61
N PRO A 64 17.96 5.78 17.64
CA PRO A 64 17.44 5.98 18.99
C PRO A 64 16.34 7.04 19.05
N GLU A 65 16.46 8.09 18.21
CA GLU A 65 15.48 9.16 18.11
C GLU A 65 14.12 8.63 17.62
N ASN A 66 14.13 7.86 16.55
CA ASN A 66 12.90 7.24 16.01
C ASN A 66 12.25 6.28 17.00
N LYS A 67 13.05 5.50 17.76
CA LYS A 67 12.51 4.63 18.83
C LYS A 67 11.80 5.43 19.92
N ALA A 68 12.46 6.48 20.41
CA ALA A 68 11.91 7.32 21.47
C ALA A 68 10.64 8.06 21.00
N GLU A 69 10.69 8.62 19.79
CA GLU A 69 9.54 9.31 19.19
C GLU A 69 8.35 8.37 18.99
N THR A 70 8.58 7.18 18.43
CA THR A 70 7.53 6.19 18.17
C THR A 70 6.85 5.73 19.46
N LEU A 71 7.64 5.46 20.49
CA LEU A 71 7.10 5.07 21.78
C LEU A 71 6.29 6.21 22.42
N SER A 72 6.78 7.44 22.37
CA SER A 72 6.11 8.60 22.98
C SER A 72 4.85 9.03 22.25
N GLN A 73 4.84 8.98 20.92
CA GLN A 73 3.69 9.44 20.11
C GLN A 73 2.61 8.37 19.95
N PHE A 74 2.99 7.11 19.80
CA PHE A 74 2.07 6.04 19.39
C PHE A 74 1.97 4.90 20.39
N GLY A 75 2.83 4.84 21.42
CA GLY A 75 2.89 3.72 22.34
C GLY A 75 3.39 2.42 21.71
N ILE A 76 4.15 2.50 20.60
CA ILE A 76 4.68 1.37 19.84
C ILE A 76 6.15 1.15 20.23
N SER A 77 6.48 -0.06 20.64
CA SER A 77 7.86 -0.46 20.92
C SER A 77 8.59 -0.84 19.63
N ILE A 78 9.83 -0.37 19.46
CA ILE A 78 10.70 -0.81 18.37
C ILE A 78 11.85 -1.64 18.92
N VAL A 79 11.94 -2.89 18.45
CA VAL A 79 13.04 -3.82 18.77
C VAL A 79 13.88 -4.03 17.53
N GLU A 80 15.21 -3.92 17.68
CA GLU A 80 16.16 -4.22 16.61
C GLU A 80 16.58 -5.68 16.66
N ALA A 81 16.71 -6.28 15.49
CA ALA A 81 17.26 -7.61 15.35
C ALA A 81 18.77 -7.61 15.63
N GLU A 82 19.24 -8.62 16.33
CA GLU A 82 20.66 -8.83 16.52
C GLU A 82 21.34 -9.22 15.21
N ARG A 83 22.47 -8.56 14.89
CA ARG A 83 23.25 -8.89 13.71
C ARG A 83 23.79 -10.30 13.78
N ARG A 84 23.52 -11.10 12.75
CA ARG A 84 24.04 -12.47 12.61
C ARG A 84 24.97 -12.59 11.42
N PRO A 85 26.24 -12.95 11.62
CA PRO A 85 27.19 -13.16 10.53
C PRO A 85 26.69 -14.24 9.55
N GLY A 86 26.82 -13.98 8.24
CA GLY A 86 26.38 -14.89 7.19
C GLY A 86 24.92 -14.77 6.77
N PHE A 87 24.15 -13.90 7.41
CA PHE A 87 22.75 -13.59 7.07
C PHE A 87 22.62 -12.15 6.59
N GLU A 88 21.68 -11.90 5.67
CA GLU A 88 21.30 -10.55 5.28
C GLU A 88 20.45 -9.86 6.37
N ASP A 89 20.38 -8.53 6.32
CA ASP A 89 19.70 -7.72 7.35
C ASP A 89 18.25 -8.19 7.63
N LEU A 90 17.47 -8.54 6.61
CA LEU A 90 16.10 -9.04 6.81
C LEU A 90 16.03 -10.46 7.35
N GLU A 91 17.07 -11.26 7.15
CA GLU A 91 17.13 -12.63 7.65
C GLU A 91 17.38 -12.68 9.17
N TRP A 92 17.98 -11.61 9.75
CA TRP A 92 18.12 -11.50 11.21
C TRP A 92 16.78 -11.52 11.94
N LEU A 93 15.72 -11.06 11.26
CA LEU A 93 14.34 -11.08 11.78
C LEU A 93 13.79 -12.50 12.00
N SER A 94 14.47 -13.54 11.53
CA SER A 94 14.08 -14.93 11.83
C SER A 94 14.39 -15.34 13.27
N PHE A 95 15.14 -14.50 14.02
CA PHE A 95 15.68 -14.82 15.33
C PHE A 95 15.30 -13.71 16.33
N PRO A 96 14.05 -13.62 16.76
CA PRO A 96 13.65 -12.65 17.77
C PRO A 96 14.34 -12.98 19.11
N PRO A 97 14.53 -12.00 20.02
CA PRO A 97 14.99 -12.24 21.37
C PRO A 97 14.13 -13.25 22.11
N ASP A 98 14.75 -14.14 22.91
CA ASP A 98 14.04 -15.21 23.62
C ASP A 98 12.98 -14.68 24.61
N GLU A 99 13.19 -13.48 25.17
CA GLU A 99 12.26 -12.80 26.06
C GLU A 99 11.08 -12.13 25.36
N MET A 100 11.11 -12.04 24.02
CA MET A 100 10.04 -11.39 23.26
C MET A 100 8.78 -12.24 23.29
N GLN A 101 7.73 -11.70 23.88
CA GLN A 101 6.41 -12.34 23.88
C GLN A 101 5.72 -12.07 22.54
N ILE A 102 5.23 -13.12 21.89
CA ILE A 102 4.61 -13.06 20.56
C ILE A 102 3.34 -13.92 20.56
N ASP A 103 2.19 -13.28 20.59
CA ASP A 103 0.90 -13.97 20.37
C ASP A 103 0.57 -14.03 18.88
N VAL A 104 0.84 -12.92 18.17
CA VAL A 104 0.60 -12.79 16.74
C VAL A 104 1.83 -12.19 16.06
N ILE A 105 2.28 -12.83 14.98
CA ILE A 105 3.34 -12.32 14.10
C ILE A 105 2.76 -11.92 12.75
N LEU A 106 3.05 -10.71 12.27
CA LEU A 106 2.70 -10.23 10.92
C LEU A 106 3.91 -10.31 10.00
N GLY A 107 3.77 -11.08 8.91
CA GLY A 107 4.74 -11.15 7.83
C GLY A 107 4.19 -10.55 6.54
N HIS A 108 5.07 -9.98 5.70
CA HIS A 108 4.67 -9.26 4.49
C HIS A 108 5.36 -9.82 3.25
N GLY A 109 4.55 -10.25 2.26
CA GLY A 109 5.07 -10.82 1.02
C GLY A 109 6.00 -12.01 1.26
N VAL A 110 6.82 -12.36 0.28
CA VAL A 110 7.75 -13.50 0.40
C VAL A 110 8.89 -13.21 1.39
N LYS A 111 9.41 -11.98 1.39
CA LYS A 111 10.62 -11.66 2.17
C LYS A 111 10.38 -11.76 3.68
N LEU A 112 9.36 -11.10 4.19
CA LEU A 112 9.05 -11.09 5.63
C LEU A 112 8.12 -12.24 6.04
N GLY A 113 7.41 -12.86 5.08
CA GLY A 113 6.61 -14.06 5.32
C GLY A 113 7.45 -15.27 5.70
N ARG A 114 8.62 -15.45 5.09
CA ARG A 114 9.57 -16.54 5.47
C ARG A 114 10.05 -16.41 6.90
N GLN A 115 10.39 -15.21 7.35
CA GLN A 115 10.79 -14.95 8.73
C GLN A 115 9.62 -15.21 9.69
N ALA A 116 8.42 -14.76 9.35
CA ALA A 116 7.21 -15.03 10.14
C ALA A 116 6.93 -16.53 10.29
N GLN A 117 7.14 -17.31 9.22
CA GLN A 117 7.02 -18.78 9.25
C GLN A 117 8.00 -19.41 10.24
N ILE A 118 9.26 -18.98 10.23
CA ILE A 118 10.29 -19.50 11.16
C ILE A 118 9.92 -19.16 12.60
N ILE A 119 9.53 -17.91 12.87
CA ILE A 119 9.12 -17.45 14.22
C ILE A 119 7.89 -18.23 14.69
N ARG A 120 6.88 -18.40 13.85
CA ARG A 120 5.68 -19.20 14.20
C ARG A 120 6.03 -20.59 14.70
N ASN A 121 7.00 -21.22 14.07
CA ASN A 121 7.41 -22.58 14.42
C ASN A 121 8.19 -22.64 15.74
N SER A 122 8.99 -21.62 16.06
CA SER A 122 9.78 -21.54 17.29
C SER A 122 9.00 -21.01 18.50
N HIS A 123 8.14 -19.99 18.31
CA HIS A 123 7.42 -19.29 19.37
C HIS A 123 5.95 -19.73 19.54
N ARG A 124 5.47 -20.65 18.71
CA ARG A 124 4.08 -21.17 18.75
C ARG A 124 3.01 -20.07 18.69
N CYS A 125 3.30 -18.95 18.04
CA CYS A 125 2.38 -17.83 17.85
C CYS A 125 1.44 -18.03 16.65
N LYS A 126 0.45 -17.18 16.48
CA LYS A 126 -0.37 -17.11 15.26
C LYS A 126 0.34 -16.27 14.20
N TRP A 127 0.24 -16.67 12.93
CA TRP A 127 0.85 -15.96 11.82
C TRP A 127 -0.20 -15.36 10.88
N VAL A 128 -0.08 -14.05 10.66
CA VAL A 128 -0.84 -13.29 9.67
C VAL A 128 0.08 -12.96 8.51
N GLN A 129 -0.29 -13.40 7.31
CA GLN A 129 0.44 -13.10 6.07
C GLN A 129 -0.25 -11.99 5.31
N VAL A 130 0.45 -10.87 5.09
CA VAL A 130 -0.08 -9.69 4.38
C VAL A 130 0.45 -9.66 2.95
N ILE A 131 -0.46 -9.55 1.98
CA ILE A 131 -0.19 -9.60 0.55
C ILE A 131 -0.26 -8.19 -0.03
N HIS A 132 0.81 -7.79 -0.73
CA HIS A 132 0.93 -6.46 -1.35
C HIS A 132 0.98 -6.48 -2.86
N THR A 133 1.23 -7.66 -3.47
CA THR A 133 1.41 -7.80 -4.92
C THR A 133 0.90 -9.14 -5.41
N ASP A 134 0.57 -9.21 -6.69
CA ASP A 134 0.48 -10.46 -7.44
C ASP A 134 1.75 -10.61 -8.30
N PRO A 135 2.71 -11.45 -7.91
CA PRO A 135 3.99 -11.56 -8.61
C PRO A 135 3.87 -12.11 -10.03
N GLU A 136 2.87 -12.96 -10.30
CA GLU A 136 2.64 -13.52 -11.64
C GLU A 136 2.14 -12.43 -12.59
N GLU A 137 1.14 -11.67 -12.18
CA GLU A 137 0.62 -10.56 -12.96
C GLU A 137 1.67 -9.46 -13.19
N LEU A 138 2.45 -9.11 -12.15
CA LEU A 138 3.57 -8.17 -12.31
C LEU A 138 4.60 -8.67 -13.32
N GLY A 139 4.88 -9.97 -13.35
CA GLY A 139 5.83 -10.60 -14.27
C GLY A 139 5.47 -10.43 -15.75
N MET A 140 4.19 -10.21 -16.08
CA MET A 140 3.75 -10.01 -17.46
C MET A 140 4.23 -8.66 -18.06
N PHE A 141 4.48 -7.65 -17.21
CA PHE A 141 4.80 -6.28 -17.63
C PHE A 141 6.21 -5.82 -17.28
N LYS A 142 6.96 -6.64 -16.53
CA LYS A 142 8.33 -6.28 -16.15
C LYS A 142 9.32 -6.52 -17.30
N CYS A 143 10.32 -5.64 -17.39
CA CYS A 143 11.34 -5.66 -18.44
C CYS A 143 12.70 -6.09 -17.88
N TYR A 144 12.84 -7.36 -17.50
CA TYR A 144 14.11 -8.00 -17.16
C TYR A 144 14.16 -9.43 -17.70
N GLU A 145 15.30 -10.10 -17.53
CA GLU A 145 15.48 -11.48 -18.01
C GLU A 145 14.51 -12.47 -17.37
N ASN A 146 13.73 -13.19 -18.20
CA ASN A 146 12.76 -14.21 -17.80
C ASN A 146 11.69 -13.74 -16.77
N PRO A 147 10.99 -12.61 -17.01
CA PRO A 147 10.12 -12.01 -16.01
C PRO A 147 8.93 -12.90 -15.65
N ILE A 148 8.33 -13.57 -16.62
CA ILE A 148 7.19 -14.49 -16.41
C ILE A 148 7.61 -15.66 -15.51
N SER A 149 8.74 -16.30 -15.80
CA SER A 149 9.22 -17.44 -15.00
C SER A 149 9.59 -17.03 -13.57
N LYS A 150 10.23 -15.86 -13.41
CA LYS A 150 10.56 -15.32 -12.07
C LYS A 150 9.30 -14.91 -11.32
N GLY A 151 8.32 -14.33 -12.02
CA GLY A 151 7.00 -14.00 -11.47
C GLY A 151 6.28 -15.24 -10.96
N ALA A 152 6.16 -16.27 -11.79
CA ALA A 152 5.50 -17.54 -11.43
C ALA A 152 6.16 -18.23 -10.24
N LYS A 153 7.51 -18.28 -10.18
CA LYS A 153 8.23 -18.85 -9.03
C LYS A 153 7.95 -18.08 -7.74
N LYS A 154 7.96 -16.76 -7.81
CA LYS A 154 7.68 -15.92 -6.64
C LYS A 154 6.22 -16.06 -6.20
N HIS A 155 5.30 -16.11 -7.15
CA HIS A 155 3.87 -16.36 -6.90
C HIS A 155 3.65 -17.68 -6.18
N HIS A 156 4.26 -18.77 -6.67
CA HIS A 156 4.17 -20.08 -6.05
C HIS A 156 4.60 -20.06 -4.57
N VAL A 157 5.76 -19.47 -4.28
CA VAL A 157 6.23 -19.33 -2.89
C VAL A 157 5.28 -18.47 -2.04
N GLU A 158 4.72 -17.40 -2.59
CA GLU A 158 3.81 -16.53 -1.85
C GLU A 158 2.48 -17.24 -1.54
N VAL A 159 1.96 -18.02 -2.48
CA VAL A 159 0.79 -18.87 -2.26
C VAL A 159 1.07 -19.94 -1.20
N GLU A 160 2.22 -20.61 -1.23
CA GLU A 160 2.61 -21.59 -0.20
C GLU A 160 2.67 -20.96 1.20
N LEU A 161 3.26 -19.76 1.33
CA LEU A 161 3.28 -19.04 2.61
C LEU A 161 1.86 -18.71 3.09
N CYS A 162 0.98 -18.28 2.18
CA CYS A 162 -0.43 -18.01 2.50
C CYS A 162 -1.18 -19.28 2.95
N GLN A 163 -0.91 -20.42 2.37
CA GLN A 163 -1.52 -21.70 2.77
C GLN A 163 -1.17 -22.05 4.21
N MET A 164 0.07 -21.81 4.62
CA MET A 164 0.57 -22.12 5.96
C MET A 164 0.18 -21.10 7.02
N ALA A 165 -0.11 -19.84 6.65
CA ALA A 165 -0.49 -18.79 7.57
C ALA A 165 -1.85 -19.06 8.24
N ASP A 166 -2.03 -18.61 9.47
CA ASP A 166 -3.31 -18.74 10.18
C ASP A 166 -4.39 -17.78 9.63
N LEU A 167 -3.98 -16.62 9.12
CA LEU A 167 -4.83 -15.63 8.46
C LEU A 167 -4.07 -14.98 7.31
N VAL A 168 -4.75 -14.75 6.20
CA VAL A 168 -4.21 -14.01 5.04
C VAL A 168 -4.89 -12.66 4.97
N VAL A 169 -4.14 -11.60 4.70
CA VAL A 169 -4.66 -10.25 4.53
C VAL A 169 -4.28 -9.75 3.14
N GLY A 170 -5.27 -9.57 2.27
CA GLY A 170 -5.08 -8.94 0.96
C GLY A 170 -5.20 -7.43 1.07
N VAL A 171 -4.19 -6.69 0.58
CA VAL A 171 -4.22 -5.22 0.56
C VAL A 171 -5.05 -4.75 -0.64
N GLY A 172 -6.30 -4.43 -0.37
CA GLY A 172 -7.30 -4.01 -1.35
C GLY A 172 -8.12 -5.15 -1.97
N PRO A 173 -9.22 -4.80 -2.66
CA PRO A 173 -10.17 -5.76 -3.20
C PRO A 173 -9.54 -6.67 -4.26
N LYS A 174 -8.72 -6.11 -5.17
CA LYS A 174 -8.05 -6.85 -6.25
C LYS A 174 -7.23 -8.03 -5.73
N LEU A 175 -6.32 -7.79 -4.81
CA LEU A 175 -5.46 -8.83 -4.25
C LEU A 175 -6.27 -9.83 -3.41
N THR A 176 -7.23 -9.34 -2.65
CA THR A 176 -8.09 -10.21 -1.82
C THR A 176 -8.85 -11.21 -2.67
N GLU A 177 -9.46 -10.75 -3.76
CA GLU A 177 -10.21 -11.62 -4.68
C GLU A 177 -9.29 -12.62 -5.39
N ALA A 178 -8.11 -12.17 -5.84
CA ALA A 178 -7.13 -13.05 -6.47
C ALA A 178 -6.68 -14.16 -5.51
N TYR A 179 -6.31 -13.81 -4.27
CA TYR A 179 -5.82 -14.79 -3.31
C TYR A 179 -6.94 -15.68 -2.73
N ARG A 180 -8.19 -15.24 -2.65
CA ARG A 180 -9.33 -16.13 -2.38
C ARG A 180 -9.44 -17.23 -3.43
N ARG A 181 -9.24 -16.91 -4.71
CA ARG A 181 -9.24 -17.92 -5.79
C ARG A 181 -8.04 -18.87 -5.71
N TYR A 182 -6.84 -18.33 -5.51
CA TYR A 182 -5.61 -19.15 -5.40
C TYR A 182 -5.63 -20.10 -4.20
N LEU A 183 -6.29 -19.73 -3.13
CA LEU A 183 -6.37 -20.49 -1.87
C LEU A 183 -7.67 -21.28 -1.70
N SER A 184 -8.58 -21.24 -2.66
CA SER A 184 -9.94 -21.81 -2.55
C SER A 184 -9.99 -23.31 -2.25
N TRP A 185 -8.91 -24.04 -2.53
CA TRP A 185 -8.81 -25.48 -2.26
C TRP A 185 -8.33 -25.82 -0.83
N CYS A 186 -7.81 -24.85 -0.08
CA CYS A 186 -7.22 -25.07 1.25
C CYS A 186 -7.65 -24.07 2.32
N LYS A 187 -8.28 -22.96 1.94
CA LYS A 187 -8.77 -21.92 2.87
C LYS A 187 -10.20 -21.51 2.51
N GLU A 188 -10.95 -21.16 3.55
CA GLU A 188 -12.27 -20.56 3.37
C GLU A 188 -12.14 -19.05 3.09
N ASN A 189 -13.18 -18.43 2.53
CA ASN A 189 -13.19 -16.99 2.25
C ASN A 189 -12.96 -16.14 3.51
N GLN A 190 -13.40 -16.61 4.67
CA GLN A 190 -13.18 -15.94 5.95
C GLN A 190 -11.72 -15.96 6.41
N ASP A 191 -10.87 -16.84 5.85
CA ASP A 191 -9.44 -16.93 6.14
C ASP A 191 -8.62 -15.93 5.33
N VAL A 192 -9.26 -15.25 4.36
CA VAL A 192 -8.67 -14.19 3.56
C VAL A 192 -9.41 -12.89 3.85
N PHE A 193 -8.81 -12.05 4.69
CA PHE A 193 -9.34 -10.75 5.10
C PHE A 193 -9.01 -9.68 4.07
N GLU A 194 -10.00 -8.89 3.67
CA GLU A 194 -9.77 -7.71 2.86
C GLU A 194 -9.41 -6.52 3.76
N PHE A 195 -8.24 -5.96 3.54
CA PHE A 195 -7.80 -4.70 4.12
C PHE A 195 -7.61 -3.67 3.01
N THR A 196 -8.58 -2.78 2.85
CA THR A 196 -8.50 -1.69 1.87
C THR A 196 -8.01 -0.42 2.55
N PRO A 197 -6.78 0.05 2.27
CA PRO A 197 -6.24 1.25 2.89
C PRO A 197 -7.19 2.45 2.77
N GLY A 198 -7.50 3.09 3.89
CA GLY A 198 -8.29 4.31 3.98
C GLY A 198 -7.45 5.56 3.77
N VAL A 199 -8.10 6.73 3.81
CA VAL A 199 -7.38 8.03 3.72
C VAL A 199 -6.39 8.18 4.85
N PHE A 200 -5.27 8.83 4.56
CA PHE A 200 -4.19 9.07 5.50
C PHE A 200 -4.32 10.46 6.13
N ASP A 201 -4.49 10.51 7.44
CA ASP A 201 -4.65 11.75 8.21
C ASP A 201 -3.46 12.71 8.07
N ASP A 202 -2.26 12.17 7.91
CA ASP A 202 -1.02 12.94 7.73
C ASP A 202 -1.11 13.95 6.57
N PHE A 203 -1.91 13.67 5.55
CA PHE A 203 -2.08 14.55 4.38
C PHE A 203 -3.24 15.54 4.51
N ALA A 204 -4.04 15.46 5.56
CA ALA A 204 -5.21 16.35 5.74
C ALA A 204 -4.84 17.83 5.88
N SER A 205 -3.60 18.14 6.30
CA SER A 205 -3.09 19.49 6.44
C SER A 205 -2.63 20.15 5.13
N VAL A 206 -2.61 19.41 4.02
CA VAL A 206 -2.17 19.93 2.72
C VAL A 206 -3.18 20.96 2.21
N GLN A 207 -2.68 22.17 1.89
CA GLN A 207 -3.50 23.24 1.36
C GLN A 207 -3.12 23.54 -0.09
N HIS A 208 -4.12 23.54 -0.95
CA HIS A 208 -3.95 23.83 -2.37
C HIS A 208 -4.32 25.26 -2.69
N VAL A 209 -3.58 25.86 -3.64
CA VAL A 209 -3.92 27.18 -4.17
C VAL A 209 -5.15 27.06 -5.08
N SER A 210 -6.18 27.84 -4.80
CA SER A 210 -7.43 27.88 -5.59
C SER A 210 -7.26 28.58 -6.94
N GLN A 211 -6.21 29.41 -7.10
CA GLN A 211 -5.96 30.08 -8.36
C GLN A 211 -5.44 29.11 -9.41
N LYS A 212 -6.10 29.08 -10.58
CA LYS A 212 -5.67 28.25 -11.70
C LYS A 212 -4.31 28.69 -12.23
N ARG A 213 -3.40 27.75 -12.41
CA ARG A 213 -2.08 27.99 -13.00
C ARG A 213 -2.20 28.23 -14.50
N LYS A 214 -1.16 28.80 -15.09
CA LYS A 214 -1.08 29.02 -16.56
C LYS A 214 -0.96 27.70 -17.33
N ARG A 215 -0.38 26.67 -16.73
CA ARG A 215 -0.20 25.33 -17.30
C ARG A 215 -0.57 24.29 -16.25
N CYS A 216 -1.21 23.21 -16.70
CA CYS A 216 -1.47 22.04 -15.87
C CYS A 216 -0.16 21.33 -15.54
N THR A 217 0.11 21.07 -14.28
CA THR A 217 1.24 20.24 -13.86
C THR A 217 0.71 18.88 -13.41
N VAL A 218 0.97 17.86 -14.22
CA VAL A 218 0.60 16.47 -13.95
C VAL A 218 1.76 15.78 -13.29
N LEU A 219 1.53 15.24 -12.09
CA LEU A 219 2.50 14.43 -11.36
C LEU A 219 2.40 12.96 -11.77
N LEU A 220 3.52 12.38 -12.09
CA LEU A 220 3.74 10.96 -12.24
C LEU A 220 4.78 10.53 -11.21
N PHE A 221 4.39 9.67 -10.28
CA PHE A 221 5.25 9.27 -9.17
C PHE A 221 5.50 7.77 -9.18
N GLY A 222 6.76 7.36 -9.05
CA GLY A 222 7.12 5.96 -8.95
C GLY A 222 8.61 5.75 -9.20
N ARG A 223 9.12 4.57 -8.92
CA ARG A 223 10.52 4.25 -9.20
C ARG A 223 10.79 4.31 -10.69
N GLY A 224 11.79 5.09 -11.07
CA GLY A 224 12.24 5.26 -12.46
C GLY A 224 13.12 4.13 -12.96
N ASP A 225 12.98 2.92 -12.44
CA ASP A 225 13.74 1.76 -12.88
C ASP A 225 13.28 1.30 -14.26
N ASP A 226 14.21 0.80 -15.07
CA ASP A 226 13.92 0.29 -16.41
C ASP A 226 12.91 -0.87 -16.37
N GLU A 227 12.98 -1.68 -15.34
CA GLU A 227 12.10 -2.82 -15.12
C GLU A 227 10.63 -2.45 -14.96
N ASP A 228 10.35 -1.31 -14.33
CA ASP A 228 9.00 -0.89 -13.96
C ASP A 228 8.39 0.14 -14.92
N PHE A 229 9.14 0.64 -15.90
CA PHE A 229 8.72 1.75 -16.76
C PHE A 229 7.40 1.46 -17.52
N LEU A 230 7.30 0.29 -18.16
CA LEU A 230 6.08 -0.13 -18.84
C LEU A 230 5.01 -0.60 -17.87
N LEU A 231 5.40 -1.30 -16.81
CA LEU A 231 4.50 -1.75 -15.75
C LEU A 231 3.72 -0.57 -15.14
N LYS A 232 4.41 0.54 -14.86
CA LYS A 232 3.82 1.75 -14.29
C LYS A 232 3.10 2.63 -15.31
N GLY A 233 3.10 2.24 -16.61
CA GLY A 233 2.42 2.99 -17.66
C GLY A 233 3.03 4.37 -17.92
N PHE A 234 4.33 4.55 -17.67
CA PHE A 234 5.00 5.84 -17.86
C PHE A 234 5.00 6.26 -19.33
N ASP A 235 5.00 5.31 -20.24
CA ASP A 235 4.81 5.52 -21.69
C ASP A 235 3.40 6.04 -22.01
N ILE A 236 2.36 5.54 -21.32
CA ILE A 236 0.98 6.02 -21.47
C ILE A 236 0.90 7.48 -21.01
N ALA A 237 1.43 7.79 -19.82
CA ALA A 237 1.45 9.15 -19.29
C ALA A 237 2.20 10.11 -20.22
N ALA A 238 3.38 9.69 -20.72
CA ALA A 238 4.19 10.47 -21.63
C ALA A 238 3.44 10.86 -22.91
N LYS A 239 2.86 9.88 -23.60
CA LYS A 239 2.07 10.09 -24.82
C LYS A 239 0.84 10.96 -24.56
N SER A 240 0.15 10.75 -23.42
CA SER A 240 -1.03 11.52 -23.04
C SER A 240 -0.70 13.00 -22.83
N VAL A 241 0.38 13.31 -22.10
CA VAL A 241 0.82 14.68 -21.87
C VAL A 241 1.43 15.31 -23.13
N ALA A 242 2.11 14.53 -23.98
CA ALA A 242 2.65 15.03 -25.24
C ALA A 242 1.55 15.65 -26.15
N ALA A 243 0.36 15.07 -26.14
CA ALA A 243 -0.80 15.55 -26.91
C ALA A 243 -1.44 16.84 -26.36
N LEU A 244 -1.03 17.36 -25.19
CA LEU A 244 -1.58 18.53 -24.50
C LEU A 244 -0.55 19.68 -24.51
N ASN A 245 -0.84 20.79 -25.17
CA ASN A 245 0.12 21.91 -25.33
C ASN A 245 0.39 22.72 -24.06
N ASP A 246 -0.57 22.77 -23.15
CA ASP A 246 -0.57 23.55 -21.91
C ASP A 246 -0.30 22.69 -20.66
N THR A 247 0.26 21.49 -20.84
CA THR A 247 0.50 20.55 -19.75
C THR A 247 1.99 20.24 -19.58
N ILE A 248 2.44 20.23 -18.34
CA ILE A 248 3.79 19.83 -17.92
C ILE A 248 3.69 18.47 -17.24
N LEU A 249 4.57 17.54 -17.61
CA LEU A 249 4.78 16.30 -16.87
C LEU A 249 5.89 16.52 -15.84
N LEU A 250 5.56 16.33 -14.57
CA LEU A 250 6.52 16.24 -13.50
C LEU A 250 6.65 14.77 -13.07
N PHE A 251 7.76 14.16 -13.43
CA PHE A 251 8.12 12.82 -12.96
C PHE A 251 8.96 12.93 -11.68
N VAL A 252 8.62 12.14 -10.67
CA VAL A 252 9.34 12.07 -9.40
C VAL A 252 9.60 10.61 -9.03
N GLY A 253 10.88 10.27 -8.84
CA GLY A 253 11.31 8.92 -8.47
C GLY A 253 12.47 8.40 -9.32
N ALA A 254 13.18 9.28 -10.01
CA ALA A 254 14.43 8.91 -10.68
C ALA A 254 15.46 8.49 -9.63
N PRO A 255 16.23 7.41 -9.86
CA PRO A 255 17.40 7.14 -9.05
C PRO A 255 18.40 8.30 -9.14
N ILE A 256 19.12 8.56 -8.06
CA ILE A 256 20.12 9.63 -8.00
C ILE A 256 21.14 9.42 -9.15
N GLU A 257 21.49 10.49 -9.85
CA GLU A 257 22.39 10.52 -11.01
C GLU A 257 21.86 9.80 -12.28
N LYS A 258 20.56 9.42 -12.30
CA LYS A 258 19.93 8.80 -13.49
C LYS A 258 18.81 9.66 -14.09
N GLU A 259 18.63 10.88 -13.60
CA GLU A 259 17.56 11.79 -14.02
C GLU A 259 17.58 12.05 -15.54
N ASP A 260 18.77 12.27 -16.13
CA ASP A 260 18.93 12.53 -17.58
C ASP A 260 18.56 11.30 -18.43
N GLY A 261 18.90 10.10 -17.96
CA GLY A 261 18.53 8.85 -18.64
C GLY A 261 17.02 8.64 -18.66
N ILE A 262 16.36 8.90 -17.52
CA ILE A 262 14.90 8.84 -17.42
C ILE A 262 14.24 9.94 -18.25
N ALA A 263 14.77 11.16 -18.22
CA ALA A 263 14.28 12.27 -19.05
C ALA A 263 14.33 11.89 -20.55
N LYS A 264 15.45 11.33 -21.01
CA LYS A 264 15.58 10.89 -22.39
C LYS A 264 14.50 9.89 -22.79
N ARG A 265 14.20 8.90 -21.95
CA ARG A 265 13.11 7.93 -22.21
C ARG A 265 11.76 8.61 -22.38
N PHE A 266 11.42 9.59 -21.53
CA PHE A 266 10.18 10.34 -21.68
C PHE A 266 10.16 11.18 -22.98
N LEU A 267 11.29 11.78 -23.37
CA LEU A 267 11.40 12.53 -24.61
C LEU A 267 11.19 11.66 -25.86
N ASP A 268 11.63 10.39 -25.81
CA ASP A 268 11.41 9.42 -26.89
C ASP A 268 9.92 9.13 -27.15
N PHE A 269 9.04 9.41 -26.19
CA PHE A 269 7.58 9.34 -26.34
C PHE A 269 6.93 10.64 -26.81
N GLY A 270 7.74 11.65 -27.20
CA GLY A 270 7.27 12.85 -27.88
C GLY A 270 6.92 14.04 -26.95
N ILE A 271 7.23 13.97 -25.66
CA ILE A 271 7.10 15.15 -24.77
C ILE A 271 8.20 16.15 -25.14
N PRO A 272 7.88 17.43 -25.40
CA PRO A 272 8.91 18.45 -25.56
C PRO A 272 9.68 18.69 -24.26
N GLU A 273 11.00 18.82 -24.34
CA GLU A 273 11.90 19.00 -23.20
C GLU A 273 11.42 20.12 -22.22
N LYS A 274 10.99 21.26 -22.76
CA LYS A 274 10.45 22.38 -21.97
C LYS A 274 9.16 22.07 -21.18
N ARG A 275 8.55 20.90 -21.42
CA ARG A 275 7.33 20.43 -20.75
C ARG A 275 7.56 19.19 -19.87
N LEU A 276 8.80 18.75 -19.74
CA LEU A 276 9.19 17.64 -18.89
C LEU A 276 10.03 18.16 -17.72
N LYS A 277 9.75 17.68 -16.54
CA LYS A 277 10.59 17.86 -15.35
C LYS A 277 10.79 16.49 -14.72
N VAL A 278 12.03 16.14 -14.45
CA VAL A 278 12.41 14.90 -13.77
C VAL A 278 13.08 15.26 -12.45
N ARG A 279 12.66 14.60 -11.38
CA ARG A 279 13.25 14.76 -10.04
C ARG A 279 13.59 13.39 -9.46
N SER A 280 14.58 13.38 -8.60
CA SER A 280 14.95 12.21 -7.82
C SER A 280 13.83 11.76 -6.89
N PHE A 281 13.99 10.56 -6.34
CA PHE A 281 13.07 9.97 -5.39
C PHE A 281 12.90 10.86 -4.13
N VAL A 282 11.68 10.87 -3.62
CA VAL A 282 11.30 11.57 -2.38
C VAL A 282 11.15 10.54 -1.25
N ASP A 283 11.92 10.72 -0.19
CA ASP A 283 12.05 9.78 0.93
C ASP A 283 11.23 10.16 2.17
N SER A 284 10.68 11.37 2.22
CA SER A 284 9.90 11.84 3.37
C SER A 284 8.47 12.25 3.02
N ARG A 285 7.54 11.98 3.93
CA ARG A 285 6.15 12.41 3.81
C ARG A 285 6.01 13.93 3.74
N GLU A 286 6.85 14.68 4.44
CA GLU A 286 6.84 16.15 4.38
C GLU A 286 7.22 16.69 2.99
N THR A 287 8.21 16.07 2.36
CA THR A 287 8.58 16.43 0.98
C THR A 287 7.47 16.03 0.00
N LEU A 288 6.80 14.89 0.23
CA LEU A 288 5.64 14.47 -0.58
C LEU A 288 4.45 15.42 -0.44
N LYS A 289 4.15 15.92 0.78
CA LYS A 289 3.12 16.95 1.01
C LYS A 289 3.43 18.24 0.21
N ARG A 290 4.68 18.71 0.25
CA ARG A 290 5.11 19.87 -0.53
C ARG A 290 4.96 19.63 -2.03
N LEU A 291 5.34 18.44 -2.50
CA LEU A 291 5.17 18.05 -3.89
C LEU A 291 3.70 18.13 -4.33
N PHE A 292 2.78 17.65 -3.50
CA PHE A 292 1.34 17.74 -3.79
C PHE A 292 0.83 19.18 -3.88
N CYS A 293 1.44 20.14 -3.16
CA CYS A 293 1.11 21.57 -3.32
C CYS A 293 1.61 22.16 -4.67
N GLU A 294 2.60 21.52 -5.31
CA GLU A 294 3.20 22.04 -6.56
C GLU A 294 2.46 21.59 -7.83
N VAL A 295 1.55 20.64 -7.73
CA VAL A 295 0.92 19.97 -8.88
C VAL A 295 -0.58 20.17 -8.92
N ASP A 296 -1.20 19.88 -10.04
CA ASP A 296 -2.64 20.08 -10.25
C ASP A 296 -3.39 18.76 -10.28
N LEU A 297 -2.71 17.67 -10.66
CA LEU A 297 -3.29 16.35 -10.87
C LEU A 297 -2.23 15.27 -10.68
N VAL A 298 -2.61 14.13 -10.09
CA VAL A 298 -1.78 12.91 -10.07
C VAL A 298 -2.31 11.90 -11.08
N LEU A 299 -1.41 11.34 -11.87
CA LEU A 299 -1.71 10.31 -12.84
C LEU A 299 -1.07 8.99 -12.43
N MET A 300 -1.85 7.91 -12.44
CA MET A 300 -1.37 6.56 -12.11
C MET A 300 -1.86 5.55 -13.16
N PRO A 301 -1.22 5.51 -14.35
CA PRO A 301 -1.65 4.70 -15.50
C PRO A 301 -1.03 3.31 -15.50
N SER A 302 -0.78 2.75 -14.33
CA SER A 302 -0.14 1.42 -14.20
C SER A 302 -0.93 0.35 -14.93
N ARG A 303 -0.25 -0.49 -15.72
CA ARG A 303 -0.86 -1.65 -16.39
C ARG A 303 -1.36 -2.67 -15.40
N THR A 304 -0.64 -2.81 -14.30
CA THR A 304 -1.12 -3.49 -13.09
C THR A 304 -0.44 -2.91 -11.85
N GLU A 305 -1.16 -2.95 -10.73
CA GLU A 305 -0.67 -2.50 -9.44
C GLU A 305 -1.33 -3.35 -8.35
N GLY A 306 -0.59 -3.71 -7.31
CA GLY A 306 -1.18 -4.38 -6.14
C GLY A 306 -2.26 -3.51 -5.52
N PHE A 307 -1.88 -2.38 -4.95
CA PHE A 307 -2.85 -1.39 -4.49
C PHE A 307 -2.70 -0.04 -5.21
N GLY A 308 -1.56 0.64 -5.10
CA GLY A 308 -1.35 1.96 -5.70
C GLY A 308 -1.49 3.10 -4.69
N LEU A 309 -0.70 3.06 -3.62
CA LEU A 309 -0.76 4.01 -2.50
C LEU A 309 -0.55 5.46 -2.92
N THR A 310 0.24 5.73 -3.96
CA THR A 310 0.47 7.11 -4.44
C THR A 310 -0.82 7.82 -4.84
N GLY A 311 -1.74 7.10 -5.49
CA GLY A 311 -3.06 7.64 -5.81
C GLY A 311 -3.88 7.95 -4.57
N LEU A 312 -3.84 7.06 -3.57
CA LEU A 312 -4.52 7.27 -2.29
C LEU A 312 -3.89 8.41 -1.48
N GLU A 313 -2.56 8.53 -1.45
CA GLU A 313 -1.86 9.64 -0.80
C GLU A 313 -2.25 11.00 -1.40
N ALA A 314 -2.33 11.07 -2.73
CA ALA A 314 -2.79 12.26 -3.45
C ALA A 314 -4.26 12.59 -3.15
N LEU A 315 -5.15 11.59 -3.16
CA LEU A 315 -6.55 11.78 -2.77
C LEU A 315 -6.67 12.22 -1.31
N SER A 316 -5.88 11.63 -0.40
CA SER A 316 -5.82 12.02 1.01
C SER A 316 -5.41 13.48 1.19
N ALA A 317 -4.53 13.98 0.31
CA ALA A 317 -4.15 15.39 0.24
C ALA A 317 -5.22 16.29 -0.41
N GLY A 318 -6.36 15.77 -0.85
CA GLY A 318 -7.41 16.53 -1.53
C GLY A 318 -7.02 16.96 -2.95
N LEU A 319 -6.11 16.22 -3.60
CA LEU A 319 -5.66 16.48 -4.96
C LEU A 319 -6.43 15.60 -5.95
N PRO A 320 -6.85 16.11 -7.13
CA PRO A 320 -7.42 15.29 -8.18
C PRO A 320 -6.47 14.16 -8.60
N VAL A 321 -7.04 12.97 -8.81
CA VAL A 321 -6.30 11.77 -9.25
C VAL A 321 -6.96 11.16 -10.46
N VAL A 322 -6.19 10.56 -11.37
CA VAL A 322 -6.71 9.67 -12.41
C VAL A 322 -5.88 8.40 -12.35
N VAL A 323 -6.57 7.27 -12.18
CA VAL A 323 -5.92 6.00 -11.87
C VAL A 323 -6.39 4.89 -12.78
N SER A 324 -5.53 3.90 -13.02
CA SER A 324 -5.90 2.69 -13.76
C SER A 324 -6.87 1.83 -12.94
N LYS A 325 -7.89 1.28 -13.59
CA LYS A 325 -8.80 0.31 -13.01
C LYS A 325 -8.06 -0.97 -12.58
N ASN A 326 -7.02 -1.35 -13.29
CA ASN A 326 -6.22 -2.52 -12.95
C ASN A 326 -5.22 -2.26 -11.81
N SER A 327 -5.74 -1.65 -10.75
CA SER A 327 -5.04 -1.43 -9.47
C SER A 327 -6.01 -1.61 -8.32
N GLY A 328 -5.54 -2.06 -7.16
CA GLY A 328 -6.40 -2.21 -5.99
C GLY A 328 -7.06 -0.89 -5.57
N PHE A 329 -6.36 0.24 -5.69
CA PHE A 329 -6.93 1.57 -5.45
C PHE A 329 -7.95 1.96 -6.52
N GLY A 330 -7.69 1.65 -7.80
CA GLY A 330 -8.63 1.89 -8.88
C GLY A 330 -9.94 1.10 -8.70
N GLU A 331 -9.88 -0.16 -8.32
CA GLU A 331 -11.06 -0.96 -7.99
C GLU A 331 -11.81 -0.42 -6.77
N ALA A 332 -11.08 -0.08 -5.70
CA ALA A 332 -11.67 0.51 -4.50
C ALA A 332 -12.35 1.85 -4.81
N LEU A 333 -11.68 2.72 -5.57
CA LEU A 333 -12.21 4.03 -5.98
C LEU A 333 -13.42 3.88 -6.89
N HIS A 334 -13.39 2.93 -7.83
CA HIS A 334 -14.52 2.66 -8.73
C HIS A 334 -15.80 2.23 -7.97
N SER A 335 -15.63 1.59 -6.81
CA SER A 335 -16.76 1.08 -6.00
C SER A 335 -17.43 2.13 -5.13
N VAL A 336 -16.88 3.35 -5.01
CA VAL A 336 -17.50 4.45 -4.27
C VAL A 336 -18.30 5.38 -5.20
N PRO A 337 -19.33 6.08 -4.69
CA PRO A 337 -20.06 7.06 -5.48
C PRO A 337 -19.14 8.07 -6.15
N PHE A 338 -19.37 8.37 -7.42
CA PHE A 338 -18.58 9.27 -8.29
C PHE A 338 -17.15 8.83 -8.59
N GLY A 339 -16.60 7.81 -7.89
CA GLY A 339 -15.22 7.37 -8.07
C GLY A 339 -14.91 6.88 -9.48
N HIS A 340 -15.87 6.27 -10.17
CA HIS A 340 -15.70 5.77 -11.54
C HIS A 340 -15.27 6.84 -12.56
N PHE A 341 -15.55 8.13 -12.31
CA PHE A 341 -15.11 9.22 -13.19
C PHE A 341 -13.61 9.46 -13.17
N PHE A 342 -12.92 8.95 -12.18
CA PHE A 342 -11.48 9.10 -11.96
C PHE A 342 -10.68 7.81 -12.24
N VAL A 343 -11.39 6.77 -12.70
CA VAL A 343 -10.81 5.45 -12.98
C VAL A 343 -10.88 5.17 -14.48
N ILE A 344 -9.73 4.83 -15.07
CA ILE A 344 -9.59 4.54 -16.49
C ILE A 344 -9.35 3.04 -16.69
N ASP A 345 -10.18 2.43 -17.53
CA ASP A 345 -10.07 1.03 -17.97
C ASP A 345 -9.57 0.98 -19.42
N SER A 346 -8.39 1.52 -19.67
CA SER A 346 -7.79 1.58 -21.01
C SER A 346 -6.31 1.88 -20.95
N GLU A 347 -5.55 1.26 -21.85
CA GLU A 347 -4.13 1.62 -22.11
C GLU A 347 -3.97 2.65 -23.23
N ASP A 348 -5.06 3.07 -23.91
CA ASP A 348 -4.99 4.09 -24.98
C ASP A 348 -4.68 5.47 -24.38
N PRO A 349 -3.53 6.09 -24.75
CA PRO A 349 -3.16 7.42 -24.28
C PRO A 349 -4.22 8.52 -24.58
N ASN A 350 -5.03 8.35 -25.63
CA ASN A 350 -6.07 9.33 -25.96
C ASN A 350 -7.17 9.39 -24.88
N VAL A 351 -7.52 8.27 -24.27
CA VAL A 351 -8.48 8.20 -23.16
C VAL A 351 -7.94 8.97 -21.95
N TRP A 352 -6.67 8.77 -21.61
CA TRP A 352 -6.00 9.48 -20.53
C TRP A 352 -5.85 10.98 -20.81
N THR A 353 -5.55 11.34 -22.08
CA THR A 353 -5.54 12.73 -22.55
C THR A 353 -6.90 13.39 -22.33
N GLY A 354 -7.99 12.69 -22.67
CA GLY A 354 -9.37 13.15 -22.45
C GLY A 354 -9.67 13.39 -20.97
N ALA A 355 -9.23 12.48 -20.08
CA ALA A 355 -9.42 12.61 -18.63
C ALA A 355 -8.66 13.81 -18.06
N ILE A 356 -7.40 13.99 -18.42
CA ILE A 356 -6.60 15.16 -18.01
C ILE A 356 -7.28 16.45 -18.45
N LYS A 357 -7.72 16.54 -19.71
CA LYS A 357 -8.46 17.69 -20.27
C LYS A 357 -9.75 17.96 -19.53
N GLY A 358 -10.52 16.90 -19.26
CA GLY A 358 -11.80 16.98 -18.57
C GLY A 358 -11.66 17.60 -17.18
N ILE A 359 -10.60 17.26 -16.43
CA ILE A 359 -10.32 17.84 -15.13
C ILE A 359 -9.77 19.26 -15.30
N TRP A 360 -8.76 19.48 -16.13
CA TRP A 360 -8.09 20.77 -16.29
C TRP A 360 -9.01 21.89 -16.80
N ASN A 361 -10.01 21.59 -17.62
CA ASN A 361 -10.94 22.57 -18.17
C ASN A 361 -11.96 23.09 -17.15
N ARG A 362 -12.13 22.43 -16.01
CA ARG A 362 -12.99 22.91 -14.91
C ARG A 362 -12.31 24.04 -14.15
N ASP A 363 -13.10 24.79 -13.40
CA ASP A 363 -12.57 25.75 -12.43
C ASP A 363 -11.72 25.04 -11.35
N ARG A 364 -10.63 25.70 -10.91
CA ARG A 364 -9.70 25.07 -9.96
C ARG A 364 -10.36 24.77 -8.60
N GLN A 365 -11.20 25.67 -8.11
CA GLN A 365 -11.91 25.46 -6.85
C GLN A 365 -12.83 24.23 -6.97
N MET A 366 -13.55 24.12 -8.09
CA MET A 366 -14.43 22.98 -8.35
C MET A 366 -13.64 21.66 -8.39
N GLN A 367 -12.46 21.61 -9.03
CA GLN A 367 -11.59 20.43 -9.04
C GLN A 367 -11.20 19.99 -7.62
N LEU A 368 -10.83 20.95 -6.76
CA LEU A 368 -10.42 20.69 -5.39
C LEU A 368 -11.61 20.25 -4.51
N ASP A 369 -12.77 20.84 -4.71
CA ASP A 369 -13.98 20.49 -3.96
C ASP A 369 -14.46 19.07 -4.34
N GLU A 370 -14.42 18.72 -5.63
CA GLU A 370 -14.71 17.34 -6.10
C GLU A 370 -13.72 16.32 -5.49
N ALA A 371 -12.43 16.64 -5.46
CA ALA A 371 -11.41 15.76 -4.86
C ALA A 371 -11.63 15.59 -3.35
N ARG A 372 -12.03 16.65 -2.62
CA ARG A 372 -12.34 16.57 -1.19
C ARG A 372 -13.59 15.72 -0.95
N ILE A 373 -14.66 15.94 -1.70
CA ILE A 373 -15.90 15.15 -1.59
C ILE A 373 -15.58 13.68 -1.84
N LEU A 374 -14.81 13.37 -2.89
CA LEU A 374 -14.42 12.00 -3.21
C LEU A 374 -13.55 11.38 -2.10
N ARG A 375 -12.61 12.14 -1.53
CA ARG A 375 -11.79 11.72 -0.38
C ARG A 375 -12.67 11.36 0.82
N ASP A 376 -13.64 12.19 1.13
CA ASP A 376 -14.50 12.03 2.31
C ASP A 376 -15.42 10.79 2.12
N ILE A 377 -16.03 10.62 0.94
CA ILE A 377 -16.82 9.42 0.59
C ILE A 377 -15.95 8.15 0.65
N TYR A 378 -14.72 8.22 0.13
CA TYR A 378 -13.78 7.09 0.18
C TYR A 378 -13.39 6.75 1.62
N GLY A 379 -13.11 7.76 2.44
CA GLY A 379 -12.76 7.60 3.86
C GLY A 379 -13.88 7.03 4.72
N GLU A 380 -15.14 7.39 4.43
CA GLU A 380 -16.32 6.78 5.07
C GLU A 380 -16.46 5.30 4.69
N ARG A 381 -16.28 4.96 3.42
CA ARG A 381 -16.39 3.58 2.94
C ARG A 381 -15.27 2.69 3.47
N TYR A 382 -14.05 3.20 3.46
CA TYR A 382 -12.85 2.45 3.84
C TYR A 382 -12.20 3.04 5.10
N ASN A 383 -12.98 3.06 6.19
CA ASN A 383 -12.50 3.57 7.47
C ASN A 383 -11.39 2.69 8.02
N LEU A 384 -10.18 3.25 8.10
CA LEU A 384 -8.97 2.53 8.49
C LEU A 384 -9.06 1.96 9.90
N SER A 385 -9.55 2.76 10.86
CA SER A 385 -9.69 2.34 12.26
C SER A 385 -10.68 1.19 12.43
N ALA A 386 -11.83 1.26 11.74
CA ALA A 386 -12.83 0.19 11.78
C ALA A 386 -12.27 -1.13 11.22
N GLN A 387 -11.60 -1.08 10.06
CA GLN A 387 -10.98 -2.26 9.46
C GLN A 387 -9.89 -2.87 10.34
N CYS A 388 -9.04 -2.04 10.96
CA CYS A 388 -8.03 -2.51 11.90
C CYS A 388 -8.64 -3.14 13.14
N LYS A 389 -9.72 -2.58 13.69
CA LYS A 389 -10.48 -3.17 14.80
C LYS A 389 -11.05 -4.54 14.43
N ASP A 390 -11.60 -4.69 13.23
CA ASP A 390 -12.16 -5.96 12.77
C ASP A 390 -11.05 -7.00 12.48
N LEU A 391 -9.90 -6.57 11.97
CA LEU A 391 -8.74 -7.45 11.81
C LEU A 391 -8.23 -7.93 13.18
N CYS A 392 -8.12 -7.05 14.18
CA CYS A 392 -7.73 -7.41 15.54
C CYS A 392 -8.70 -8.39 16.19
N LYS A 393 -10.02 -8.21 16.02
CA LYS A 393 -11.03 -9.19 16.48
C LYS A 393 -10.81 -10.56 15.83
N LYS A 394 -10.53 -10.61 14.52
CA LYS A 394 -10.25 -11.88 13.84
C LYS A 394 -8.97 -12.56 14.34
N MET A 395 -7.92 -11.79 14.64
CA MET A 395 -6.70 -12.30 15.24
C MET A 395 -6.96 -12.87 16.63
N ALA A 396 -7.64 -12.13 17.50
CA ALA A 396 -8.01 -12.58 18.85
C ALA A 396 -8.88 -13.85 18.84
N TYR A 397 -9.89 -13.92 17.97
CA TYR A 397 -10.73 -15.11 17.81
C TYR A 397 -9.90 -16.37 17.47
N ARG A 398 -8.85 -16.22 16.66
CA ARG A 398 -7.96 -17.33 16.28
C ARG A 398 -7.00 -17.75 17.40
N LEU A 399 -6.73 -16.88 18.36
CA LEU A 399 -5.98 -17.25 19.56
C LEU A 399 -6.83 -18.13 20.48
N VAL A 400 -8.09 -17.76 20.71
CA VAL A 400 -9.02 -18.48 21.59
C VAL A 400 -9.33 -19.90 21.10
N ASN A 401 -9.56 -20.08 19.82
CA ASN A 401 -9.93 -21.40 19.25
C ASN A 401 -8.79 -22.43 19.22
N ARG A 402 -7.63 -22.10 19.75
CA ARG A 402 -6.55 -23.06 19.97
C ARG A 402 -6.78 -23.97 21.18
N GLU A 403 -7.52 -23.49 22.19
CA GLU A 403 -7.83 -24.27 23.39
C GLU A 403 -8.99 -25.27 23.21
N GLY A 404 -9.77 -25.10 22.13
CA GLY A 404 -10.92 -25.97 21.83
C GLY A 404 -10.64 -27.19 20.97
N THR A 405 -9.41 -27.42 20.52
CA THR A 405 -9.06 -28.60 19.68
C THR A 405 -7.93 -29.42 20.33
N LEU A 406 -8.11 -29.77 21.60
CA LEU A 406 -7.59 -30.98 22.19
C LEU A 406 -8.79 -31.92 22.35
N ILE A 407 -9.17 -32.61 21.28
CA ILE A 407 -10.05 -33.77 21.41
C ILE A 407 -9.69 -34.79 20.30
N PHE A 408 -9.12 -35.87 20.80
CA PHE A 408 -9.07 -37.29 20.35
C PHE A 408 -8.35 -37.60 19.04
#